data_74f931d40f169b76d08b377636571b45
#
_entry.id   74f931d40f169b76d08b377636571b45
#
_cell.length_a   1.000
_cell.length_b   1.000
_cell.length_c   1.000
_cell.angle_alpha   90.00
_cell.angle_beta   90.00
_cell.angle_gamma   90.00
#
_symmetry.space_group_name_H-M   'P 1'
#
loop_
_entity.id
_entity.type
_entity.pdbx_description
1 polymer ?
#
loop_
_entity_poly.entity_id
_entity_poly.type
_entity_poly.pdbx_seq_one_letter_code
_entity_poly.pdbx_strand_id
1 'polypeptide(L)'
;MKRLPAISLAAVPGRRKKTIQLAKDIEARGFSGIFGPSLGDSLALCQAIALETSEITIGTSITPIYTRNPTDFAQTAAFIHEVSDGRFKFGVGVSHEPALKRMGISAGKPLQDMRQFVTDLQAVPRVGDLPPIVLATLRDKMIRLAEEIGGGMVFANGARSHMEHSLSQLEAKTKSDDDFFIGNMIPTCISEDKKAAAAVNRKTLTSYAFLPNYRNYWREAGYEEEMRDVEN
;
A
#
# COMPACT_ATOMS: atom_id res chain seq x y z
N MET A 1 21.22 6.84 -13.02
CA MET A 1 20.33 7.98 -12.67
C MET A 1 19.57 7.64 -11.40
N LYS A 2 19.36 8.60 -10.47
CA LYS A 2 18.42 8.39 -9.35
C LYS A 2 17.02 8.22 -9.95
N ARG A 3 16.36 7.08 -9.70
CA ARG A 3 14.96 6.89 -10.12
C ARG A 3 14.08 7.89 -9.38
N LEU A 4 13.09 8.46 -10.07
CA LEU A 4 12.07 9.28 -9.44
C LEU A 4 11.20 8.41 -8.51
N PRO A 5 10.58 8.98 -7.47
CA PRO A 5 9.72 8.22 -6.57
C PRO A 5 8.54 7.58 -7.29
N ALA A 6 7.88 6.62 -6.67
CA ALA A 6 6.61 6.10 -7.17
C ALA A 6 5.47 7.12 -6.93
N ILE A 7 4.44 7.05 -7.78
CA ILE A 7 3.24 7.90 -7.73
C ILE A 7 2.02 7.07 -7.34
N SER A 8 1.14 7.64 -6.52
CA SER A 8 -0.16 7.03 -6.24
C SER A 8 -1.23 7.59 -7.17
N LEU A 9 -1.96 6.71 -7.87
CA LEU A 9 -3.07 7.07 -8.75
C LEU A 9 -4.37 6.36 -8.32
N ALA A 10 -5.47 7.09 -8.25
CA ALA A 10 -6.79 6.57 -7.90
C ALA A 10 -7.71 6.44 -9.11
N ALA A 11 -8.53 5.37 -9.14
CA ALA A 11 -9.52 5.09 -10.18
C ALA A 11 -10.80 5.94 -10.04
N VAL A 12 -10.66 7.26 -10.00
CA VAL A 12 -11.77 8.20 -9.74
C VAL A 12 -12.83 8.13 -10.86
N PRO A 13 -14.12 7.95 -10.55
CA PRO A 13 -15.19 7.99 -11.54
C PRO A 13 -15.15 9.26 -12.41
N GLY A 14 -15.38 9.10 -13.71
CA GLY A 14 -15.31 10.18 -14.70
C GLY A 14 -13.91 10.58 -15.14
N ARG A 15 -12.85 10.12 -14.46
CA ARG A 15 -11.45 10.44 -14.78
C ARG A 15 -10.59 9.23 -15.16
N ARG A 16 -11.14 8.01 -15.14
CA ARG A 16 -10.40 6.76 -15.32
C ARG A 16 -9.55 6.70 -16.59
N LYS A 17 -10.12 7.07 -17.75
CA LYS A 17 -9.36 7.14 -19.02
C LYS A 17 -8.18 8.12 -18.95
N LYS A 18 -8.38 9.29 -18.33
CA LYS A 18 -7.31 10.28 -18.14
C LYS A 18 -6.24 9.76 -17.17
N THR A 19 -6.64 9.02 -16.13
CA THR A 19 -5.71 8.39 -15.19
C THR A 19 -4.82 7.35 -15.89
N ILE A 20 -5.39 6.53 -16.77
CA ILE A 20 -4.63 5.55 -17.55
C ILE A 20 -3.66 6.26 -18.52
N GLN A 21 -4.10 7.33 -19.19
CA GLN A 21 -3.20 8.12 -20.04
C GLN A 21 -2.05 8.75 -19.24
N LEU A 22 -2.35 9.25 -18.03
CA LEU A 22 -1.33 9.82 -17.15
C LEU A 22 -0.29 8.77 -16.73
N ALA A 23 -0.66 7.47 -16.65
CA ALA A 23 0.29 6.41 -16.32
C ALA A 23 1.39 6.30 -17.39
N LYS A 24 1.08 6.45 -18.65
CA LYS A 24 2.08 6.50 -19.74
C LYS A 24 3.04 7.68 -19.59
N ASP A 25 2.49 8.85 -19.26
CA ASP A 25 3.31 10.05 -19.06
C ASP A 25 4.25 9.90 -17.84
N ILE A 26 3.78 9.24 -16.79
CA ILE A 26 4.57 8.93 -15.57
C ILE A 26 5.71 7.97 -15.93
N GLU A 27 5.43 6.89 -16.67
CA GLU A 27 6.46 5.95 -17.14
C GLU A 27 7.51 6.66 -18.01
N ALA A 28 7.07 7.41 -19.02
CA ALA A 28 7.95 8.14 -19.93
C ALA A 28 8.85 9.17 -19.23
N ARG A 29 8.45 9.65 -18.05
CA ARG A 29 9.24 10.57 -17.20
C ARG A 29 10.20 9.85 -16.26
N GLY A 30 10.22 8.51 -16.22
CA GLY A 30 11.16 7.71 -15.42
C GLY A 30 10.82 7.61 -13.93
N PHE A 31 9.54 7.71 -13.56
CA PHE A 31 9.10 7.39 -12.20
C PHE A 31 9.24 5.89 -11.93
N SER A 32 9.50 5.54 -10.66
CA SER A 32 9.83 4.15 -10.30
C SER A 32 8.63 3.22 -10.23
N GLY A 33 7.41 3.74 -10.06
CA GLY A 33 6.21 2.90 -9.95
C GLY A 33 4.90 3.71 -9.89
N ILE A 34 3.81 3.00 -10.10
CA ILE A 34 2.45 3.51 -9.94
C ILE A 34 1.68 2.59 -9.01
N PHE A 35 1.15 3.14 -7.90
CA PHE A 35 0.44 2.36 -6.91
C PHE A 35 -1.00 2.86 -6.72
N GLY A 36 -1.98 1.94 -6.85
CA GLY A 36 -3.39 2.23 -6.61
C GLY A 36 -3.73 2.19 -5.13
N PRO A 37 -4.27 3.27 -4.53
CA PRO A 37 -4.74 3.26 -3.15
C PRO A 37 -6.08 2.53 -3.03
N SER A 38 -6.55 2.29 -1.80
CA SER A 38 -7.86 1.68 -1.50
C SER A 38 -9.07 2.58 -1.83
N LEU A 39 -8.96 3.39 -2.89
CA LEU A 39 -9.99 4.30 -3.39
C LEU A 39 -10.49 3.82 -4.76
N GLY A 40 -11.68 3.25 -4.79
CA GLY A 40 -12.22 2.60 -5.99
C GLY A 40 -11.62 1.21 -6.22
N ASP A 41 -11.74 0.70 -7.44
CA ASP A 41 -11.16 -0.58 -7.84
C ASP A 41 -9.71 -0.40 -8.30
N SER A 42 -8.78 -0.57 -7.37
CA SER A 42 -7.34 -0.44 -7.64
C SER A 42 -6.81 -1.58 -8.51
N LEU A 43 -7.39 -2.80 -8.44
CA LEU A 43 -6.99 -3.92 -9.30
C LEU A 43 -7.38 -3.70 -10.74
N ALA A 44 -8.60 -3.24 -11.01
CA ALA A 44 -9.03 -2.86 -12.36
C ALA A 44 -8.15 -1.73 -12.93
N LEU A 45 -7.72 -0.77 -12.10
CA LEU A 45 -6.78 0.26 -12.51
C LEU A 45 -5.40 -0.33 -12.84
N CYS A 46 -4.86 -1.20 -11.98
CA CYS A 46 -3.58 -1.86 -12.21
C CYS A 46 -3.60 -2.70 -13.49
N GLN A 47 -4.68 -3.43 -13.75
CA GLN A 47 -4.86 -4.18 -14.99
C GLN A 47 -4.81 -3.29 -16.23
N ALA A 48 -5.54 -2.16 -16.20
CA ALA A 48 -5.52 -1.22 -17.32
C ALA A 48 -4.14 -0.58 -17.53
N ILE A 49 -3.43 -0.24 -16.45
CA ILE A 49 -2.08 0.32 -16.52
C ILE A 49 -1.08 -0.74 -17.03
N ALA A 50 -1.22 -1.99 -16.61
CA ALA A 50 -0.35 -3.10 -17.04
C ALA A 50 -0.31 -3.25 -18.57
N LEU A 51 -1.48 -3.09 -19.21
CA LEU A 51 -1.63 -3.21 -20.67
C LEU A 51 -1.17 -1.95 -21.44
N GLU A 52 -1.05 -0.81 -20.77
CA GLU A 52 -0.73 0.47 -21.40
C GLU A 52 0.70 0.95 -21.10
N THR A 53 1.44 0.21 -20.29
CA THR A 53 2.84 0.51 -19.89
C THR A 53 3.71 -0.73 -20.06
N SER A 54 5.04 -0.56 -20.15
CA SER A 54 5.98 -1.65 -20.49
C SER A 54 7.09 -1.91 -19.47
N GLU A 55 7.46 -0.92 -18.64
CA GLU A 55 8.64 -1.01 -17.77
C GLU A 55 8.34 -0.65 -16.31
N ILE A 56 7.37 0.24 -16.07
CA ILE A 56 7.12 0.79 -14.74
C ILE A 56 6.55 -0.27 -13.78
N THR A 57 7.02 -0.31 -12.55
CA THR A 57 6.42 -1.13 -11.50
C THR A 57 4.99 -0.69 -11.22
N ILE A 58 4.08 -1.65 -11.09
CA ILE A 58 2.67 -1.40 -10.81
C ILE A 58 2.30 -2.12 -9.53
N GLY A 59 1.41 -1.56 -8.73
CA GLY A 59 0.94 -2.25 -7.54
C GLY A 59 -0.29 -1.63 -6.92
N THR A 60 -0.79 -2.28 -5.88
CA THR A 60 -1.80 -1.70 -4.99
C THR A 60 -1.14 -1.28 -3.68
N SER A 61 -1.59 -0.17 -3.10
CA SER A 61 -1.12 0.34 -1.80
C SER A 61 -2.29 0.97 -1.02
N ILE A 62 -3.22 0.20 -0.60
CA ILE A 62 -3.36 -1.27 -0.64
C ILE A 62 -4.78 -1.65 -1.09
N THR A 63 -4.97 -2.92 -1.41
CA THR A 63 -6.30 -3.51 -1.55
C THR A 63 -6.74 -4.13 -0.21
N PRO A 64 -7.93 -3.79 0.32
CA PRO A 64 -8.44 -4.42 1.53
C PRO A 64 -8.79 -5.90 1.29
N ILE A 65 -8.29 -6.79 2.15
CA ILE A 65 -8.45 -8.26 1.99
C ILE A 65 -9.89 -8.76 2.06
N TYR A 66 -10.80 -7.96 2.60
CA TYR A 66 -12.21 -8.35 2.82
C TYR A 66 -13.14 -8.00 1.67
N THR A 67 -12.66 -7.33 0.62
CA THR A 67 -13.53 -6.81 -0.46
C THR A 67 -13.90 -7.85 -1.51
N ARG A 68 -13.17 -8.97 -1.56
CA ARG A 68 -13.41 -10.10 -2.44
C ARG A 68 -12.99 -11.40 -1.74
N ASN A 69 -13.38 -12.55 -2.26
CA ASN A 69 -12.86 -13.82 -1.75
C ASN A 69 -11.43 -14.10 -2.28
N PRO A 70 -10.65 -14.96 -1.60
CA PRO A 70 -9.27 -15.27 -2.00
C PRO A 70 -9.13 -15.82 -3.43
N THR A 71 -10.09 -16.62 -3.91
CA THR A 71 -10.08 -17.17 -5.27
C THR A 71 -10.16 -16.06 -6.32
N ASP A 72 -11.09 -15.11 -6.16
CA ASP A 72 -11.26 -13.98 -7.06
C ASP A 72 -10.01 -13.06 -7.04
N PHE A 73 -9.43 -12.84 -5.87
CA PHE A 73 -8.16 -12.11 -5.74
C PHE A 73 -7.01 -12.82 -6.46
N ALA A 74 -6.85 -14.12 -6.26
CA ALA A 74 -5.78 -14.90 -6.87
C ALA A 74 -5.85 -14.87 -8.40
N GLN A 75 -7.03 -15.11 -8.97
CA GLN A 75 -7.25 -15.04 -10.41
C GLN A 75 -6.94 -13.67 -10.98
N THR A 76 -7.40 -12.60 -10.33
CA THR A 76 -7.15 -11.22 -10.79
C THR A 76 -5.67 -10.85 -10.63
N ALA A 77 -5.05 -11.20 -9.51
CA ALA A 77 -3.65 -10.87 -9.26
C ALA A 77 -2.69 -11.61 -10.19
N ALA A 78 -2.91 -12.91 -10.43
CA ALA A 78 -2.14 -13.69 -11.37
C ALA A 78 -2.28 -13.16 -12.81
N PHE A 79 -3.49 -12.81 -13.23
CA PHE A 79 -3.72 -12.21 -14.54
C PHE A 79 -2.93 -10.91 -14.71
N ILE A 80 -3.00 -9.99 -13.73
CA ILE A 80 -2.25 -8.73 -13.80
C ILE A 80 -0.73 -8.98 -13.80
N HIS A 81 -0.28 -9.97 -13.03
CA HIS A 81 1.13 -10.34 -12.97
C HIS A 81 1.65 -10.83 -14.31
N GLU A 82 0.91 -11.73 -14.95
CA GLU A 82 1.22 -12.26 -16.28
C GLU A 82 1.25 -11.17 -17.35
N VAL A 83 0.16 -10.39 -17.51
CA VAL A 83 0.05 -9.38 -18.58
C VAL A 83 0.96 -8.15 -18.35
N SER A 84 1.54 -8.02 -17.16
CA SER A 84 2.54 -7.01 -16.84
C SER A 84 3.99 -7.52 -16.93
N ASP A 85 4.23 -8.75 -17.39
CA ASP A 85 5.55 -9.36 -17.41
C ASP A 85 6.25 -9.30 -16.03
N GLY A 86 5.52 -9.65 -14.96
CA GLY A 86 6.03 -9.72 -13.59
C GLY A 86 6.19 -8.37 -12.86
N ARG A 87 5.80 -7.25 -13.45
CA ARG A 87 5.94 -5.90 -12.85
C ARG A 87 4.95 -5.60 -11.72
N PHE A 88 3.92 -6.42 -11.56
CA PHE A 88 2.87 -6.19 -10.57
C PHE A 88 3.28 -6.63 -9.17
N LYS A 89 3.00 -5.78 -8.18
CA LYS A 89 3.12 -6.07 -6.74
C LYS A 89 1.76 -5.95 -6.07
N PHE A 90 1.29 -7.06 -5.46
CA PHE A 90 -0.02 -7.10 -4.87
C PHE A 90 0.02 -6.63 -3.41
N GLY A 91 -0.19 -5.33 -3.21
CA GLY A 91 -0.27 -4.73 -1.88
C GLY A 91 -1.64 -4.97 -1.22
N VAL A 92 -1.64 -5.59 -0.05
CA VAL A 92 -2.84 -5.98 0.70
C VAL A 92 -2.83 -5.45 2.13
N GLY A 93 -4.01 -5.26 2.72
CA GLY A 93 -4.13 -4.79 4.09
C GLY A 93 -5.50 -5.04 4.70
N VAL A 94 -5.57 -4.97 6.03
CA VAL A 94 -6.82 -5.20 6.79
C VAL A 94 -7.77 -4.00 6.80
N SER A 95 -7.37 -2.86 6.21
CA SER A 95 -8.14 -1.62 6.22
C SER A 95 -8.34 -1.04 7.64
N HIS A 96 -9.30 -0.16 7.81
CA HIS A 96 -9.59 0.55 9.06
C HIS A 96 -11.05 0.36 9.45
N GLU A 97 -11.33 0.31 10.74
CA GLU A 97 -12.67 0.08 11.28
C GLU A 97 -13.77 0.97 10.64
N PRO A 98 -13.59 2.31 10.47
CA PRO A 98 -14.60 3.13 9.82
C PRO A 98 -14.87 2.75 8.35
N ALA A 99 -13.86 2.28 7.63
CA ALA A 99 -14.03 1.81 6.24
C ALA A 99 -14.75 0.46 6.20
N LEU A 100 -14.39 -0.46 7.09
CA LEU A 100 -15.02 -1.78 7.22
C LEU A 100 -16.50 -1.66 7.61
N LYS A 101 -16.84 -0.78 8.58
CA LYS A 101 -18.22 -0.48 8.94
C LYS A 101 -19.06 0.02 7.76
N ARG A 102 -18.50 0.93 6.93
CA ARG A 102 -19.20 1.42 5.73
C ARG A 102 -19.44 0.32 4.70
N MET A 103 -18.60 -0.69 4.66
CA MET A 103 -18.75 -1.85 3.77
C MET A 103 -19.60 -2.97 4.39
N GLY A 104 -20.09 -2.82 5.62
CA GLY A 104 -20.82 -3.86 6.34
C GLY A 104 -19.97 -5.08 6.72
N ILE A 105 -18.64 -4.90 6.83
CA ILE A 105 -17.70 -5.96 7.12
C ILE A 105 -17.37 -6.01 8.61
N SER A 106 -17.47 -7.19 9.19
CA SER A 106 -16.97 -7.48 10.55
C SER A 106 -15.62 -8.14 10.42
N ALA A 107 -14.55 -7.43 10.77
CA ALA A 107 -13.18 -7.96 10.75
C ALA A 107 -12.86 -8.75 12.02
N GLY A 108 -11.98 -9.72 11.90
CA GLY A 108 -11.42 -10.47 13.01
C GLY A 108 -10.15 -9.81 13.59
N LYS A 109 -9.17 -10.64 13.90
CA LYS A 109 -7.87 -10.16 14.41
C LYS A 109 -6.92 -9.88 13.23
N PRO A 110 -6.40 -8.65 13.08
CA PRO A 110 -5.63 -8.22 11.91
C PRO A 110 -4.49 -9.16 11.47
N LEU A 111 -3.69 -9.65 12.41
CA LEU A 111 -2.57 -10.56 12.11
C LEU A 111 -3.06 -11.93 11.66
N GLN A 112 -4.10 -12.44 12.30
CA GLN A 112 -4.67 -13.75 11.98
C GLN A 112 -5.38 -13.71 10.63
N ASP A 113 -6.19 -12.67 10.39
CA ASP A 113 -6.92 -12.50 9.14
C ASP A 113 -5.95 -12.34 7.96
N MET A 114 -4.86 -11.58 8.14
CA MET A 114 -3.85 -11.42 7.10
C MET A 114 -3.14 -12.74 6.79
N ARG A 115 -2.74 -13.50 7.82
CA ARG A 115 -2.12 -14.81 7.64
C ARG A 115 -3.04 -15.78 6.91
N GLN A 116 -4.29 -15.86 7.34
CA GLN A 116 -5.28 -16.75 6.72
C GLN A 116 -5.51 -16.34 5.26
N PHE A 117 -5.67 -15.05 5.00
CA PHE A 117 -5.86 -14.54 3.63
C PHE A 117 -4.71 -14.93 2.70
N VAL A 118 -3.46 -14.74 3.12
CA VAL A 118 -2.29 -15.09 2.31
C VAL A 118 -2.23 -16.60 2.08
N THR A 119 -2.50 -17.40 3.11
CA THR A 119 -2.55 -18.86 3.00
C THR A 119 -3.62 -19.31 2.01
N ASP A 120 -4.84 -18.77 2.12
CA ASP A 120 -5.95 -19.11 1.24
C ASP A 120 -5.69 -18.66 -0.21
N LEU A 121 -5.10 -17.48 -0.39
CA LEU A 121 -4.73 -16.96 -1.71
C LEU A 121 -3.72 -17.87 -2.42
N GLN A 122 -2.68 -18.28 -1.71
CA GLN A 122 -1.61 -19.15 -2.24
C GLN A 122 -2.09 -20.61 -2.49
N ALA A 123 -3.13 -21.02 -1.80
CA ALA A 123 -3.72 -22.36 -1.96
C ALA A 123 -4.65 -22.49 -3.19
N VAL A 124 -5.01 -21.38 -3.86
CA VAL A 124 -5.91 -21.41 -5.02
C VAL A 124 -5.26 -22.13 -6.21
N PRO A 125 -5.83 -23.25 -6.68
CA PRO A 125 -5.20 -24.01 -7.75
C PRO A 125 -5.43 -23.38 -9.14
N ARG A 126 -4.50 -23.63 -10.06
CA ARG A 126 -4.63 -23.32 -11.49
C ARG A 126 -4.83 -21.84 -11.83
N VAL A 127 -4.23 -20.94 -11.05
CA VAL A 127 -4.33 -19.49 -11.29
C VAL A 127 -3.11 -18.92 -12.04
N GLY A 128 -2.05 -19.70 -12.21
CA GLY A 128 -0.74 -19.22 -12.70
C GLY A 128 0.13 -18.69 -11.57
N ASP A 129 1.18 -17.96 -11.92
CA ASP A 129 2.11 -17.41 -10.97
C ASP A 129 1.50 -16.19 -10.27
N LEU A 130 1.55 -16.19 -8.94
CA LEU A 130 1.11 -15.06 -8.13
C LEU A 130 2.22 -14.01 -8.02
N PRO A 131 1.86 -12.70 -8.01
CA PRO A 131 2.81 -11.63 -7.77
C PRO A 131 3.36 -11.67 -6.33
N PRO A 132 4.48 -10.98 -6.04
CA PRO A 132 4.88 -10.71 -4.68
C PRO A 132 3.76 -10.05 -3.89
N ILE A 133 3.39 -10.64 -2.73
CA ILE A 133 2.35 -10.13 -1.85
C ILE A 133 2.99 -9.13 -0.89
N VAL A 134 2.59 -7.86 -0.96
CA VAL A 134 3.14 -6.77 -0.14
C VAL A 134 2.16 -6.43 0.97
N LEU A 135 2.54 -6.62 2.23
CA LEU A 135 1.65 -6.38 3.37
C LEU A 135 1.69 -4.91 3.81
N ALA A 136 0.51 -4.32 4.05
CA ALA A 136 0.41 -3.05 4.76
C ALA A 136 0.88 -3.21 6.20
N THR A 137 1.94 -2.52 6.56
CA THR A 137 2.55 -2.58 7.88
C THR A 137 2.56 -1.21 8.55
N LEU A 138 2.62 -1.20 9.87
CA LEU A 138 2.83 0.03 10.63
C LEU A 138 3.63 -0.25 11.90
N ARG A 139 3.34 -1.37 12.61
CA ARG A 139 3.94 -1.73 13.88
C ARG A 139 4.64 -3.10 13.80
N ASP A 140 5.55 -3.35 14.73
CA ASP A 140 6.50 -4.47 14.75
C ASP A 140 5.90 -5.84 14.39
N LYS A 141 4.76 -6.20 14.98
CA LYS A 141 4.16 -7.51 14.74
C LYS A 141 3.73 -7.73 13.29
N MET A 142 3.23 -6.68 12.62
CA MET A 142 2.85 -6.76 11.21
C MET A 142 4.07 -6.71 10.30
N ILE A 143 5.14 -6.01 10.69
CA ILE A 143 6.42 -6.00 9.97
C ILE A 143 7.02 -7.42 9.94
N ARG A 144 7.09 -8.08 11.11
CA ARG A 144 7.58 -9.47 11.21
C ARG A 144 6.68 -10.45 10.44
N LEU A 145 5.37 -10.23 10.46
CA LEU A 145 4.45 -11.05 9.66
C LEU A 145 4.70 -10.85 8.15
N ALA A 146 4.96 -9.61 7.70
CA ALA A 146 5.26 -9.34 6.30
C ALA A 146 6.56 -10.04 5.84
N GLU A 147 7.56 -10.11 6.71
CA GLU A 147 8.79 -10.87 6.45
C GLU A 147 8.54 -12.38 6.37
N GLU A 148 7.66 -12.90 7.23
CA GLU A 148 7.39 -14.33 7.33
C GLU A 148 6.59 -14.88 6.14
N ILE A 149 5.57 -14.13 5.67
CA ILE A 149 4.59 -14.65 4.71
C ILE A 149 4.48 -13.85 3.41
N GLY A 150 5.16 -12.72 3.31
CA GLY A 150 5.06 -11.80 2.17
C GLY A 150 6.34 -11.72 1.34
N GLY A 151 6.23 -11.06 0.18
CA GLY A 151 7.35 -10.59 -0.64
C GLY A 151 7.64 -9.11 -0.47
N GLY A 152 7.17 -8.50 0.62
CA GLY A 152 7.42 -7.10 0.91
C GLY A 152 6.45 -6.48 1.92
N MET A 153 6.73 -5.22 2.23
CA MET A 153 5.90 -4.41 3.13
C MET A 153 5.74 -2.97 2.65
N VAL A 154 4.64 -2.34 3.03
CA VAL A 154 4.39 -0.94 2.74
C VAL A 154 3.82 -0.23 3.96
N PHE A 155 4.44 0.87 4.33
CA PHE A 155 3.92 1.80 5.33
C PHE A 155 2.99 2.82 4.69
N ALA A 156 2.06 3.35 5.46
CA ALA A 156 1.35 4.58 5.13
C ALA A 156 1.60 5.60 6.24
N ASN A 157 2.13 6.76 5.88
CA ASN A 157 2.49 7.82 6.85
C ASN A 157 3.49 7.33 7.92
N GLY A 158 4.40 6.42 7.56
CA GLY A 158 5.46 5.97 8.45
C GLY A 158 6.39 7.13 8.80
N ALA A 159 6.60 7.37 10.11
CA ALA A 159 7.40 8.46 10.62
C ALA A 159 8.89 8.24 10.32
N ARG A 160 9.54 9.25 9.73
CA ARG A 160 10.97 9.17 9.40
C ARG A 160 11.84 8.91 10.64
N SER A 161 11.50 9.53 11.76
CA SER A 161 12.21 9.37 13.05
C SER A 161 12.13 7.94 13.60
N HIS A 162 11.11 7.17 13.23
CA HIS A 162 10.89 5.80 13.71
C HIS A 162 11.26 4.72 12.67
N MET A 163 11.66 5.13 11.48
CA MET A 163 11.89 4.18 10.38
C MET A 163 13.05 3.23 10.66
N GLU A 164 14.13 3.71 11.31
CA GLU A 164 15.26 2.87 11.71
C GLU A 164 14.82 1.75 12.66
N HIS A 165 14.01 2.08 13.68
CA HIS A 165 13.40 1.09 14.56
C HIS A 165 12.52 0.10 13.79
N SER A 166 11.63 0.61 12.93
CA SER A 166 10.76 -0.26 12.14
C SER A 166 11.54 -1.24 11.26
N LEU A 167 12.58 -0.77 10.57
CA LEU A 167 13.43 -1.62 9.74
C LEU A 167 14.31 -2.57 10.56
N SER A 168 14.62 -2.25 11.82
CA SER A 168 15.36 -3.16 12.70
C SER A 168 14.59 -4.45 13.04
N GLN A 169 13.29 -4.46 12.81
CA GLN A 169 12.44 -5.65 13.02
C GLN A 169 12.63 -6.73 11.95
N LEU A 170 13.27 -6.40 10.82
CA LEU A 170 13.61 -7.34 9.76
C LEU A 170 14.97 -7.99 10.02
N GLU A 171 15.14 -9.23 9.60
CA GLU A 171 16.45 -9.91 9.58
C GLU A 171 17.41 -9.22 8.58
N ALA A 172 18.71 -9.37 8.82
CA ALA A 172 19.74 -8.77 7.97
C ALA A 172 19.65 -9.25 6.51
N LYS A 173 19.34 -10.54 6.29
CA LYS A 173 19.18 -11.13 4.96
C LYS A 173 18.03 -10.46 4.19
N THR A 174 16.89 -10.22 4.85
CA THR A 174 15.71 -9.58 4.23
C THR A 174 15.98 -8.13 3.90
N LYS A 175 16.72 -7.41 4.77
CA LYS A 175 17.13 -6.02 4.49
C LYS A 175 18.06 -5.87 3.29
N SER A 176 18.83 -6.90 2.97
CA SER A 176 19.76 -6.93 1.82
C SER A 176 19.16 -7.62 0.59
N ASP A 177 17.92 -8.09 0.67
CA ASP A 177 17.22 -8.74 -0.44
C ASP A 177 16.55 -7.68 -1.32
N ASP A 178 17.05 -7.50 -2.54
CA ASP A 178 16.51 -6.55 -3.51
C ASP A 178 15.10 -6.93 -4.00
N ASP A 179 14.70 -8.19 -3.84
CA ASP A 179 13.37 -8.68 -4.21
C ASP A 179 12.32 -8.41 -3.13
N PHE A 180 12.74 -8.22 -1.86
CA PHE A 180 11.82 -7.86 -0.78
C PHE A 180 11.45 -6.38 -0.85
N PHE A 181 10.22 -6.10 -1.29
CA PHE A 181 9.75 -4.72 -1.48
C PHE A 181 9.55 -3.98 -0.15
N ILE A 182 10.16 -2.80 -0.02
CA ILE A 182 9.92 -1.89 1.11
C ILE A 182 9.45 -0.54 0.58
N GLY A 183 8.26 -0.11 0.97
CA GLY A 183 7.66 1.17 0.56
C GLY A 183 7.10 1.98 1.72
N ASN A 184 6.98 3.30 1.50
CA ASN A 184 6.27 4.19 2.42
C ASN A 184 5.44 5.19 1.61
N MET A 185 4.11 5.13 1.75
CA MET A 185 3.21 6.10 1.14
C MET A 185 3.20 7.39 1.98
N ILE A 186 3.63 8.48 1.37
CA ILE A 186 3.77 9.78 2.03
C ILE A 186 2.92 10.81 1.27
N PRO A 187 1.93 11.46 1.92
CA PRO A 187 1.21 12.59 1.33
C PRO A 187 2.19 13.69 0.97
N THR A 188 2.12 14.15 -0.29
CA THR A 188 3.06 15.14 -0.80
C THR A 188 2.30 16.28 -1.47
N CYS A 189 2.65 17.50 -1.11
CA CYS A 189 2.17 18.71 -1.75
C CYS A 189 3.38 19.49 -2.30
N ILE A 190 3.40 19.73 -3.61
CA ILE A 190 4.43 20.52 -4.26
C ILE A 190 3.93 21.97 -4.35
N SER A 191 4.59 22.87 -3.63
CA SER A 191 4.27 24.32 -3.62
C SER A 191 5.51 25.10 -3.19
N GLU A 192 5.67 26.31 -3.71
CA GLU A 192 6.66 27.28 -3.22
C GLU A 192 6.26 27.83 -1.85
N ASP A 193 4.99 27.93 -1.56
CA ASP A 193 4.47 28.30 -0.24
C ASP A 193 4.45 27.08 0.70
N LYS A 194 5.45 27.02 1.57
CA LYS A 194 5.59 25.96 2.58
C LYS A 194 4.43 25.90 3.56
N LYS A 195 3.80 27.04 3.91
CA LYS A 195 2.66 27.08 4.84
C LYS A 195 1.42 26.49 4.20
N ALA A 196 1.16 26.83 2.94
CA ALA A 196 0.07 26.25 2.16
C ALA A 196 0.27 24.75 1.95
N ALA A 197 1.48 24.29 1.60
CA ALA A 197 1.81 22.87 1.48
C ALA A 197 1.60 22.11 2.80
N ALA A 198 2.06 22.67 3.92
CA ALA A 198 1.85 22.08 5.23
C ALA A 198 0.36 21.98 5.62
N ALA A 199 -0.44 22.99 5.28
CA ALA A 199 -1.89 22.99 5.54
C ALA A 199 -2.61 21.87 4.78
N VAL A 200 -2.25 21.64 3.50
CA VAL A 200 -2.78 20.52 2.68
C VAL A 200 -2.44 19.18 3.32
N ASN A 201 -1.17 18.95 3.67
CA ASN A 201 -0.73 17.71 4.27
C ASN A 201 -1.34 17.50 5.67
N ARG A 202 -1.49 18.55 6.48
CA ARG A 202 -2.16 18.49 7.79
C ARG A 202 -3.60 18.01 7.63
N LYS A 203 -4.36 18.55 6.67
CA LYS A 203 -5.72 18.10 6.39
C LYS A 203 -5.78 16.61 6.03
N THR A 204 -4.84 16.10 5.26
CA THR A 204 -4.74 14.68 4.91
C THR A 204 -4.42 13.84 6.15
N LEU A 205 -3.44 14.24 6.97
CA LEU A 205 -2.99 13.49 8.14
C LEU A 205 -4.03 13.50 9.28
N THR A 206 -4.84 14.55 9.40
CA THR A 206 -5.88 14.64 10.43
C THR A 206 -6.82 13.43 10.41
N SER A 207 -7.22 12.96 9.23
CA SER A 207 -8.09 11.78 9.12
C SER A 207 -7.44 10.50 9.64
N TYR A 208 -6.13 10.38 9.55
CA TYR A 208 -5.36 9.26 10.09
C TYR A 208 -5.15 9.38 11.61
N ALA A 209 -5.01 10.59 12.14
CA ALA A 209 -4.82 10.83 13.56
C ALA A 209 -6.02 10.36 14.41
N PHE A 210 -7.22 10.27 13.83
CA PHE A 210 -8.39 9.69 14.50
C PHE A 210 -8.44 8.15 14.46
N LEU A 211 -7.51 7.50 13.77
CA LEU A 211 -7.47 6.03 13.69
C LEU A 211 -6.56 5.46 14.80
N PRO A 212 -7.07 4.58 15.68
CA PRO A 212 -6.32 4.09 16.84
C PRO A 212 -4.97 3.45 16.50
N ASN A 213 -4.87 2.73 15.39
CA ASN A 213 -3.63 2.09 14.95
C ASN A 213 -2.55 3.12 14.59
N TYR A 214 -2.90 4.25 13.95
CA TYR A 214 -1.97 5.33 13.63
C TYR A 214 -1.57 6.12 14.88
N ARG A 215 -2.52 6.45 15.75
CA ARG A 215 -2.21 7.10 17.04
C ARG A 215 -1.22 6.29 17.86
N ASN A 216 -1.47 4.99 18.01
CA ASN A 216 -0.57 4.11 18.75
C ASN A 216 0.83 4.06 18.13
N TYR A 217 0.91 3.98 16.81
CA TYR A 217 2.17 4.02 16.10
C TYR A 217 2.91 5.37 16.29
N TRP A 218 2.21 6.49 16.13
CA TRP A 218 2.86 7.80 16.28
C TRP A 218 3.25 8.09 17.73
N ARG A 219 2.53 7.58 18.73
CA ARG A 219 2.98 7.60 20.13
C ARG A 219 4.28 6.81 20.30
N GLU A 220 4.35 5.60 19.78
CA GLU A 220 5.58 4.77 19.78
C GLU A 220 6.74 5.47 19.03
N ALA A 221 6.42 6.27 18.02
CA ALA A 221 7.40 7.05 17.25
C ALA A 221 7.84 8.37 17.92
N GLY A 222 7.35 8.65 19.14
CA GLY A 222 7.75 9.82 19.94
C GLY A 222 6.85 11.05 19.79
N TYR A 223 5.66 10.92 19.18
CA TYR A 223 4.69 12.01 18.98
C TYR A 223 3.54 11.94 20.00
N GLU A 224 3.84 11.68 21.27
CA GLU A 224 2.84 11.52 22.34
C GLU A 224 2.06 12.82 22.59
N GLU A 225 2.75 13.97 22.61
CA GLU A 225 2.13 15.29 22.89
C GLU A 225 1.18 15.66 21.74
N GLU A 226 1.62 15.53 20.49
CA GLU A 226 0.79 15.83 19.32
C GLU A 226 -0.46 14.93 19.25
N MET A 227 -0.35 13.69 19.72
CA MET A 227 -1.50 12.78 19.75
C MET A 227 -2.48 13.11 20.86
N ARG A 228 -2.05 13.70 21.98
CA ARG A 228 -2.97 14.23 23.01
C ARG A 228 -3.76 15.43 22.51
N ASP A 229 -3.12 16.32 21.74
CA ASP A 229 -3.78 17.51 21.18
C ASP A 229 -4.89 17.15 20.19
N VAL A 230 -4.83 15.99 19.57
CA VAL A 230 -5.88 15.47 18.67
C VAL A 230 -7.09 14.93 19.46
N GLU A 231 -6.90 14.51 20.71
CA GLU A 231 -7.93 13.90 21.56
C GLU A 231 -8.74 14.93 22.35
N ASN A 232 -8.23 16.15 22.49
CA ASN A 232 -8.88 17.28 23.16
C ASN A 232 -9.61 18.20 22.18
#